data_dc5382edd1764a030bd610e45d9755f9
#
_entry.id   dc5382edd1764a030bd610e45d9755f9
#
_cell.length_a   1.000
_cell.length_b   1.000
_cell.length_c   1.000
_cell.angle_alpha   90.00
_cell.angle_beta   90.00
_cell.angle_gamma   90.00
#
_symmetry.space_group_name_H-M   'P 1'
#
loop_
_entity.id
_entity.type
_entity.pdbx_description
1 polymer ?
#
loop_
_entity_poly.entity_id
_entity_poly.type
_entity_poly.pdbx_seq_one_letter_code
_entity_poly.pdbx_strand_id
1 'polypeptide(L)'
;MTHHINRWLLAFAAAYLFLMPTNAVRFVHSITFGSAGACAVIALFVASRNHVTRIPPAGASILVPLFAWAAWSFASLLWSVDPAYSLGQLEREVMDSLLTMLIFYVVARDARSVRVLIGAALASFACGALLAIAMDVVTGTWDAGRWHHGVGPWSTWVVLIAPFMFALIAPPPAGFGGGKRLMVAGIALLALLVVTARMTDNRVVWIALAAVFGTASLAAALRWPQTFTRTPIRWIAPFAVLLLALALAFAHVLEERAGAVAPTGGVTVSIERDPRLVLWEHVRERIAERPLTGYGFGRRILAGPLAREMGDPLLAHAHNVFASQWLQTGLVGMLAFTAFIAALALRYVRFLRSRDDTLAFVGVAGVALIAGFIAKDLTDDFLFRSNAKELWAMTAFLLGYGMRRERILAAGEVPTLAGQPMLASASARPLISAGAGPVTGAPPPPPRRQSESV
;
A
#
# COMPACT_ATOMS: atom_id res chain seq x y z
N MET A 1 -9.23 -30.21 0.29
CA MET A 1 -10.13 -29.12 -0.16
C MET A 1 -9.57 -27.72 0.14
N THR A 2 -9.18 -27.39 1.35
CA THR A 2 -8.60 -26.07 1.72
C THR A 2 -7.38 -25.66 0.90
N HIS A 3 -6.46 -26.58 0.59
CA HIS A 3 -5.25 -26.27 -0.17
C HIS A 3 -5.57 -25.81 -1.61
N HIS A 4 -6.53 -26.44 -2.27
CA HIS A 4 -6.95 -26.07 -3.65
C HIS A 4 -7.65 -24.71 -3.67
N ILE A 5 -8.58 -24.45 -2.74
CA ILE A 5 -9.26 -23.15 -2.64
C ILE A 5 -8.24 -22.01 -2.46
N ASN A 6 -7.23 -22.22 -1.64
CA ASN A 6 -6.19 -21.23 -1.38
C ASN A 6 -5.31 -20.93 -2.59
N ARG A 7 -5.03 -21.95 -3.41
CA ARG A 7 -4.28 -21.78 -4.68
C ARG A 7 -5.10 -20.97 -5.68
N TRP A 8 -6.39 -21.29 -5.83
CA TRP A 8 -7.29 -20.54 -6.71
C TRP A 8 -7.49 -19.11 -6.23
N LEU A 9 -7.70 -18.91 -4.92
CA LEU A 9 -7.79 -17.57 -4.35
C LEU A 9 -6.54 -16.74 -4.66
N LEU A 10 -5.34 -17.30 -4.48
CA LEU A 10 -4.09 -16.59 -4.78
C LEU A 10 -3.97 -16.29 -6.29
N ALA A 11 -4.33 -17.25 -7.14
CA ALA A 11 -4.26 -17.08 -8.59
C ALA A 11 -5.22 -15.97 -9.07
N PHE A 12 -6.48 -15.99 -8.64
CA PHE A 12 -7.46 -14.96 -9.01
C PHE A 12 -7.14 -13.59 -8.41
N ALA A 13 -6.70 -13.53 -7.15
CA ALA A 13 -6.30 -12.27 -6.52
C ALA A 13 -5.06 -11.66 -7.20
N ALA A 14 -4.07 -12.47 -7.58
CA ALA A 14 -2.90 -12.00 -8.30
C ALA A 14 -3.25 -11.53 -9.73
N ALA A 15 -4.10 -12.28 -10.45
CA ALA A 15 -4.59 -11.89 -11.77
C ALA A 15 -5.42 -10.59 -11.69
N TYR A 16 -6.29 -10.48 -10.69
CA TYR A 16 -7.06 -9.26 -10.46
C TYR A 16 -6.17 -8.06 -10.18
N LEU A 17 -5.18 -8.19 -9.28
CA LEU A 17 -4.24 -7.12 -8.96
C LEU A 17 -3.39 -6.71 -10.16
N PHE A 18 -3.00 -7.67 -11.00
CA PHE A 18 -2.28 -7.40 -12.25
C PHE A 18 -3.13 -6.60 -13.24
N LEU A 19 -4.41 -6.91 -13.35
CA LEU A 19 -5.33 -6.27 -14.32
C LEU A 19 -5.92 -4.95 -13.79
N MET A 20 -5.89 -4.70 -12.48
CA MET A 20 -6.61 -3.61 -11.81
C MET A 20 -6.34 -2.22 -12.42
N PRO A 21 -5.09 -1.86 -12.80
CA PRO A 21 -4.81 -0.55 -13.38
C PRO A 21 -5.23 -0.42 -14.86
N THR A 22 -5.75 -1.47 -15.50
CA THR A 22 -6.08 -1.43 -16.94
C THR A 22 -7.57 -1.38 -17.20
N ASN A 23 -7.96 -0.59 -18.19
CA ASN A 23 -9.33 -0.52 -18.72
C ASN A 23 -9.64 -1.52 -19.82
N ALA A 24 -8.60 -2.14 -20.40
CA ALA A 24 -8.74 -2.84 -21.68
C ALA A 24 -9.57 -4.14 -21.60
N VAL A 25 -9.62 -4.76 -20.41
CA VAL A 25 -10.17 -6.11 -20.23
C VAL A 25 -11.21 -6.19 -19.11
N ARG A 26 -12.19 -5.29 -19.13
CA ARG A 26 -13.23 -5.15 -18.08
C ARG A 26 -13.92 -6.47 -17.73
N PHE A 27 -14.21 -7.30 -18.72
CA PHE A 27 -14.88 -8.59 -18.50
C PHE A 27 -14.01 -9.55 -17.68
N VAL A 28 -12.72 -9.69 -18.06
CA VAL A 28 -11.76 -10.54 -17.32
C VAL A 28 -11.52 -9.99 -15.89
N HIS A 29 -11.48 -8.67 -15.75
CA HIS A 29 -11.39 -7.98 -14.47
C HIS A 29 -12.56 -8.34 -13.54
N SER A 30 -13.81 -8.32 -14.06
CA SER A 30 -14.99 -8.68 -13.27
C SER A 30 -15.01 -10.16 -12.90
N ILE A 31 -14.61 -11.06 -13.81
CA ILE A 31 -14.52 -12.49 -13.51
C ILE A 31 -13.46 -12.76 -12.45
N THR A 32 -12.27 -12.19 -12.57
CA THR A 32 -11.18 -12.43 -11.61
C THR A 32 -11.56 -11.89 -10.22
N PHE A 33 -12.22 -10.73 -10.15
CA PHE A 33 -12.71 -10.15 -8.91
C PHE A 33 -13.79 -11.00 -8.25
N GLY A 34 -14.82 -11.37 -9.00
CA GLY A 34 -15.92 -12.23 -8.50
C GLY A 34 -15.43 -13.59 -8.05
N SER A 35 -14.53 -14.23 -8.83
CA SER A 35 -13.94 -15.52 -8.48
C SER A 35 -13.05 -15.45 -7.24
N ALA A 36 -12.24 -14.38 -7.10
CA ALA A 36 -11.45 -14.15 -5.90
C ALA A 36 -12.34 -13.92 -4.67
N GLY A 37 -13.42 -13.15 -4.82
CA GLY A 37 -14.42 -12.91 -3.77
C GLY A 37 -15.08 -14.20 -3.30
N ALA A 38 -15.58 -15.01 -4.23
CA ALA A 38 -16.18 -16.32 -3.92
C ALA A 38 -15.17 -17.23 -3.19
N CYS A 39 -13.94 -17.34 -3.69
CA CYS A 39 -12.89 -18.11 -3.04
C CYS A 39 -12.56 -17.58 -1.63
N ALA A 40 -12.56 -16.26 -1.42
CA ALA A 40 -12.28 -15.66 -0.12
C ALA A 40 -13.39 -15.98 0.89
N VAL A 41 -14.66 -15.88 0.49
CA VAL A 41 -15.81 -16.23 1.33
C VAL A 41 -15.79 -17.71 1.71
N ILE A 42 -15.55 -18.60 0.74
CA ILE A 42 -15.42 -20.05 1.00
C ILE A 42 -14.26 -20.32 1.95
N ALA A 43 -13.11 -19.66 1.75
CA ALA A 43 -11.95 -19.81 2.61
C ALA A 43 -12.22 -19.36 4.05
N LEU A 44 -12.96 -18.27 4.25
CA LEU A 44 -13.43 -17.81 5.57
C LEU A 44 -14.37 -18.80 6.22
N PHE A 45 -15.36 -19.30 5.48
CA PHE A 45 -16.30 -20.27 5.97
C PHE A 45 -15.61 -21.55 6.43
N VAL A 46 -14.66 -22.06 5.64
CA VAL A 46 -13.88 -23.25 6.02
C VAL A 46 -12.98 -22.95 7.23
N ALA A 47 -12.36 -21.76 7.28
CA ALA A 47 -11.53 -21.35 8.41
C ALA A 47 -12.33 -21.16 9.70
N SER A 48 -13.58 -20.73 9.64
CA SER A 48 -14.45 -20.56 10.80
C SER A 48 -14.80 -21.89 11.48
N ARG A 49 -14.86 -22.97 10.67
CA ARG A 49 -15.12 -24.33 11.16
C ARG A 49 -13.87 -25.06 11.69
N ASN A 50 -12.69 -24.54 11.42
CA ASN A 50 -11.42 -25.19 11.73
C ASN A 50 -10.59 -24.32 12.69
N HIS A 51 -10.49 -24.71 13.96
CA HIS A 51 -9.76 -23.96 14.99
C HIS A 51 -8.27 -23.76 14.65
N VAL A 52 -7.66 -24.68 13.89
CA VAL A 52 -6.24 -24.64 13.52
C VAL A 52 -5.94 -23.60 12.43
N THR A 53 -6.90 -23.31 11.53
CA THR A 53 -6.71 -22.41 10.37
C THR A 53 -7.36 -21.04 10.56
N ARG A 54 -7.68 -20.67 11.78
CA ARG A 54 -8.42 -19.44 12.09
C ARG A 54 -7.67 -18.21 11.60
N ILE A 55 -8.32 -17.43 10.73
CA ILE A 55 -7.81 -16.16 10.24
C ILE A 55 -7.90 -15.14 11.39
N PRO A 56 -6.76 -14.49 11.81
CA PRO A 56 -6.83 -13.50 12.86
C PRO A 56 -7.69 -12.31 12.42
N PRO A 57 -8.55 -11.73 13.27
CA PRO A 57 -9.26 -10.50 12.94
C PRO A 57 -8.27 -9.32 12.84
N ALA A 58 -8.59 -8.33 12.03
CA ALA A 58 -7.78 -7.12 11.88
C ALA A 58 -7.70 -6.25 13.17
N GLY A 59 -8.53 -6.59 14.16
CA GLY A 59 -8.61 -5.89 15.44
C GLY A 59 -9.68 -4.79 15.45
N ALA A 60 -10.32 -4.61 16.61
CA ALA A 60 -11.41 -3.64 16.77
C ALA A 60 -10.97 -2.21 16.43
N SER A 61 -9.72 -1.85 16.72
CA SER A 61 -9.19 -0.51 16.42
C SER A 61 -9.21 -0.15 14.93
N ILE A 62 -9.23 -1.14 14.04
CA ILE A 62 -9.34 -0.95 12.58
C ILE A 62 -10.77 -1.16 12.12
N LEU A 63 -11.41 -2.24 12.59
CA LEU A 63 -12.74 -2.62 12.12
C LEU A 63 -13.83 -1.62 12.55
N VAL A 64 -13.76 -1.08 13.77
CA VAL A 64 -14.75 -0.12 14.25
C VAL A 64 -14.78 1.15 13.37
N PRO A 65 -13.68 1.89 13.14
CA PRO A 65 -13.74 3.06 12.28
C PRO A 65 -14.06 2.73 10.81
N LEU A 66 -13.61 1.57 10.29
CA LEU A 66 -13.97 1.10 8.96
C LEU A 66 -15.48 0.91 8.80
N PHE A 67 -16.10 0.16 9.72
CA PHE A 67 -17.55 -0.07 9.67
C PHE A 67 -18.35 1.18 10.03
N ALA A 68 -17.85 2.04 10.90
CA ALA A 68 -18.48 3.33 11.20
C ALA A 68 -18.51 4.21 9.94
N TRP A 69 -17.39 4.33 9.22
CA TRP A 69 -17.33 5.05 7.94
C TRP A 69 -18.28 4.44 6.90
N ALA A 70 -18.26 3.12 6.71
CA ALA A 70 -19.13 2.45 5.76
C ALA A 70 -20.61 2.64 6.11
N ALA A 71 -20.99 2.37 7.35
CA ALA A 71 -22.38 2.51 7.81
C ALA A 71 -22.88 3.95 7.68
N TRP A 72 -22.06 4.95 8.04
CA TRP A 72 -22.41 6.35 7.88
C TRP A 72 -22.54 6.76 6.41
N SER A 73 -21.65 6.25 5.54
CA SER A 73 -21.74 6.44 4.11
C SER A 73 -23.05 5.90 3.54
N PHE A 74 -23.50 4.71 3.99
CA PHE A 74 -24.82 4.18 3.63
C PHE A 74 -25.97 5.00 4.20
N ALA A 75 -25.87 5.45 5.46
CA ALA A 75 -26.87 6.30 6.07
C ALA A 75 -27.06 7.62 5.31
N SER A 76 -26.00 8.11 4.63
CA SER A 76 -26.06 9.35 3.84
C SER A 76 -27.07 9.32 2.68
N LEU A 77 -27.52 8.12 2.27
CA LEU A 77 -28.64 7.98 1.31
C LEU A 77 -29.93 8.64 1.78
N LEU A 78 -30.16 8.70 3.10
CA LEU A 78 -31.41 9.23 3.68
C LEU A 78 -31.56 10.74 3.44
N TRP A 79 -30.47 11.45 3.24
CA TRP A 79 -30.45 12.91 3.03
C TRP A 79 -29.68 13.33 1.77
N SER A 80 -29.31 12.36 0.92
CA SER A 80 -28.59 12.64 -0.32
C SER A 80 -29.40 13.55 -1.25
N VAL A 81 -28.72 14.52 -1.88
CA VAL A 81 -29.33 15.37 -2.91
C VAL A 81 -29.57 14.63 -4.22
N ASP A 82 -28.89 13.50 -4.43
CA ASP A 82 -29.10 12.57 -5.54
C ASP A 82 -28.94 11.13 -5.01
N PRO A 83 -30.01 10.53 -4.45
CA PRO A 83 -29.95 9.18 -3.89
C PRO A 83 -29.57 8.09 -4.90
N ALA A 84 -29.99 8.23 -6.15
CA ALA A 84 -29.70 7.25 -7.19
C ALA A 84 -28.20 7.25 -7.55
N TYR A 85 -27.62 8.42 -7.70
CA TYR A 85 -26.17 8.57 -7.89
C TYR A 85 -25.40 8.04 -6.67
N SER A 86 -25.79 8.43 -5.44
CA SER A 86 -25.14 8.00 -4.21
C SER A 86 -25.19 6.48 -4.03
N LEU A 87 -26.32 5.83 -4.33
CA LEU A 87 -26.43 4.36 -4.26
C LEU A 87 -25.43 3.67 -5.20
N GLY A 88 -25.35 4.13 -6.45
CA GLY A 88 -24.40 3.60 -7.41
C GLY A 88 -22.93 3.83 -7.04
N GLN A 89 -22.62 4.92 -6.30
CA GLN A 89 -21.27 5.14 -5.80
C GLN A 89 -20.97 4.28 -4.56
N LEU A 90 -21.91 4.10 -3.65
CA LEU A 90 -21.76 3.21 -2.48
C LEU A 90 -21.45 1.77 -2.91
N GLU A 91 -22.16 1.26 -3.91
CA GLU A 91 -21.88 -0.07 -4.45
C GLU A 91 -20.45 -0.18 -4.98
N ARG A 92 -20.02 0.77 -5.81
CA ARG A 92 -18.73 0.72 -6.51
C ARG A 92 -17.53 1.11 -5.64
N GLU A 93 -17.72 1.99 -4.66
CA GLU A 93 -16.60 2.56 -3.89
C GLU A 93 -16.54 2.04 -2.46
N VAL A 94 -17.68 1.74 -1.82
CA VAL A 94 -17.68 1.17 -0.47
C VAL A 94 -17.73 -0.35 -0.51
N MET A 95 -18.74 -0.95 -1.16
CA MET A 95 -18.90 -2.40 -1.17
C MET A 95 -17.75 -3.11 -1.89
N ASP A 96 -17.37 -2.65 -3.08
CA ASP A 96 -16.23 -3.22 -3.83
C ASP A 96 -14.92 -3.04 -3.06
N SER A 97 -14.74 -1.91 -2.33
CA SER A 97 -13.57 -1.68 -1.48
C SER A 97 -13.51 -2.64 -0.30
N LEU A 98 -14.63 -2.84 0.40
CA LEU A 98 -14.74 -3.80 1.50
C LEU A 98 -14.45 -5.23 1.02
N LEU A 99 -15.02 -5.62 -0.14
CA LEU A 99 -14.75 -6.92 -0.73
C LEU A 99 -13.28 -7.07 -1.16
N THR A 100 -12.69 -6.02 -1.73
CA THR A 100 -11.27 -5.99 -2.08
C THR A 100 -10.41 -6.17 -0.82
N MET A 101 -10.68 -5.42 0.23
CA MET A 101 -9.96 -5.58 1.52
C MET A 101 -10.09 -7.01 2.05
N LEU A 102 -11.29 -7.60 2.00
CA LEU A 102 -11.52 -8.97 2.44
C LEU A 102 -10.70 -9.97 1.64
N ILE A 103 -10.74 -9.91 0.30
CA ILE A 103 -9.98 -10.80 -0.59
C ILE A 103 -8.49 -10.75 -0.24
N PHE A 104 -7.92 -9.55 -0.22
CA PHE A 104 -6.48 -9.37 -0.06
C PHE A 104 -6.01 -9.62 1.38
N TYR A 105 -6.85 -9.37 2.37
CA TYR A 105 -6.59 -9.77 3.76
C TYR A 105 -6.57 -11.29 3.92
N VAL A 106 -7.51 -11.99 3.31
CA VAL A 106 -7.64 -13.45 3.41
C VAL A 106 -6.53 -14.16 2.66
N VAL A 107 -6.15 -13.71 1.47
CA VAL A 107 -5.15 -14.36 0.61
C VAL A 107 -3.73 -14.26 1.14
N ALA A 108 -3.41 -13.21 1.90
CA ALA A 108 -2.05 -12.95 2.42
C ALA A 108 -1.69 -13.86 3.61
N ARG A 109 -1.55 -15.15 3.37
CA ARG A 109 -1.37 -16.19 4.41
C ARG A 109 0.06 -16.36 4.86
N ASP A 110 0.98 -16.26 3.93
CA ASP A 110 2.40 -16.54 4.11
C ASP A 110 3.26 -15.63 3.23
N ALA A 111 4.56 -15.69 3.43
CA ALA A 111 5.51 -14.89 2.66
C ALA A 111 5.48 -15.20 1.15
N ARG A 112 5.10 -16.41 0.74
CA ARG A 112 4.96 -16.78 -0.67
C ARG A 112 3.80 -16.05 -1.30
N SER A 113 2.63 -16.07 -0.66
CA SER A 113 1.43 -15.37 -1.13
C SER A 113 1.70 -13.87 -1.30
N VAL A 114 2.34 -13.25 -0.31
CA VAL A 114 2.69 -11.81 -0.38
C VAL A 114 3.68 -11.53 -1.49
N ARG A 115 4.72 -12.37 -1.69
CA ARG A 115 5.65 -12.20 -2.81
C ARG A 115 4.99 -12.34 -4.17
N VAL A 116 4.03 -13.25 -4.32
CA VAL A 116 3.25 -13.39 -5.56
C VAL A 116 2.40 -12.13 -5.82
N LEU A 117 1.75 -11.58 -4.80
CA LEU A 117 0.95 -10.36 -4.94
C LEU A 117 1.81 -9.14 -5.27
N ILE A 118 2.93 -8.95 -4.56
CA ILE A 118 3.89 -7.88 -4.88
C ILE A 118 4.43 -8.06 -6.31
N GLY A 119 4.79 -9.29 -6.70
CA GLY A 119 5.24 -9.61 -8.05
C GLY A 119 4.19 -9.28 -9.11
N ALA A 120 2.92 -9.61 -8.87
CA ALA A 120 1.81 -9.27 -9.76
C ALA A 120 1.63 -7.75 -9.91
N ALA A 121 1.68 -6.99 -8.80
CA ALA A 121 1.57 -5.54 -8.82
C ALA A 121 2.74 -4.88 -9.54
N LEU A 122 3.98 -5.32 -9.29
CA LEU A 122 5.17 -4.81 -9.97
C LEU A 122 5.19 -5.18 -11.46
N ALA A 123 4.75 -6.38 -11.82
CA ALA A 123 4.61 -6.80 -13.23
C ALA A 123 3.53 -5.98 -13.94
N SER A 124 2.40 -5.73 -13.29
CA SER A 124 1.35 -4.84 -13.80
C SER A 124 1.89 -3.43 -14.08
N PHE A 125 2.63 -2.87 -13.13
CA PHE A 125 3.26 -1.58 -13.32
C PHE A 125 4.27 -1.60 -14.49
N ALA A 126 5.17 -2.60 -14.54
CA ALA A 126 6.16 -2.70 -15.60
C ALA A 126 5.52 -2.81 -16.99
N CYS A 127 4.50 -3.69 -17.14
CA CYS A 127 3.77 -3.85 -18.40
C CYS A 127 3.06 -2.54 -18.81
N GLY A 128 2.36 -1.89 -17.87
CA GLY A 128 1.67 -0.63 -18.12
C GLY A 128 2.63 0.50 -18.49
N ALA A 129 3.77 0.62 -17.78
CA ALA A 129 4.80 1.61 -18.03
C ALA A 129 5.47 1.43 -19.40
N LEU A 130 5.86 0.21 -19.72
CA LEU A 130 6.45 -0.10 -21.05
C LEU A 130 5.47 0.17 -22.18
N LEU A 131 4.21 -0.17 -21.98
CA LEU A 131 3.16 0.08 -22.97
C LEU A 131 2.92 1.59 -23.13
N ALA A 132 2.88 2.37 -22.04
CA ALA A 132 2.74 3.82 -22.08
C ALA A 132 3.89 4.46 -22.87
N ILE A 133 5.13 4.06 -22.59
CA ILE A 133 6.32 4.54 -23.31
C ILE A 133 6.27 4.14 -24.81
N ALA A 134 5.92 2.88 -25.11
CA ALA A 134 5.80 2.41 -26.48
C ALA A 134 4.73 3.18 -27.26
N MET A 135 3.58 3.45 -26.64
CA MET A 135 2.52 4.26 -27.26
C MET A 135 2.96 5.68 -27.52
N ASP A 136 3.66 6.32 -26.58
CA ASP A 136 4.18 7.67 -26.73
C ASP A 136 5.19 7.75 -27.88
N VAL A 137 6.12 6.81 -27.96
CA VAL A 137 7.12 6.71 -29.04
C VAL A 137 6.47 6.50 -30.40
N VAL A 138 5.43 5.65 -30.51
CA VAL A 138 4.81 5.30 -31.78
C VAL A 138 3.78 6.34 -32.25
N THR A 139 3.01 6.91 -31.32
CA THR A 139 1.87 7.79 -31.64
C THR A 139 2.14 9.27 -31.32
N GLY A 140 3.24 9.59 -30.64
CA GLY A 140 3.53 10.93 -30.11
C GLY A 140 2.56 11.39 -29.04
N THR A 141 1.68 10.51 -28.57
CA THR A 141 0.68 10.82 -27.55
C THR A 141 0.50 9.65 -26.61
N TRP A 142 0.53 9.94 -25.33
CA TRP A 142 0.17 8.96 -24.32
C TRP A 142 -1.32 9.01 -24.02
N ASP A 143 -2.10 8.14 -24.64
CA ASP A 143 -3.53 8.02 -24.36
C ASP A 143 -3.78 7.28 -23.05
N ALA A 144 -3.68 8.04 -21.97
CA ALA A 144 -3.90 7.58 -20.60
C ALA A 144 -5.30 6.97 -20.37
N GLY A 145 -6.32 7.48 -21.06
CA GLY A 145 -7.70 7.03 -20.87
C GLY A 145 -7.96 5.60 -21.36
N ARG A 146 -7.20 5.15 -22.35
CA ARG A 146 -7.37 3.82 -22.96
C ARG A 146 -6.84 2.70 -22.08
N TRP A 147 -5.71 2.90 -21.38
CA TRP A 147 -4.97 1.83 -20.72
C TRP A 147 -5.12 1.82 -19.20
N HIS A 148 -5.25 2.98 -18.55
CA HIS A 148 -5.21 3.09 -17.10
C HIS A 148 -6.11 4.22 -16.54
N HIS A 149 -7.25 4.41 -17.09
CA HIS A 149 -8.28 5.35 -16.61
C HIS A 149 -7.90 6.84 -16.61
N GLY A 150 -6.75 7.22 -17.14
CA GLY A 150 -6.30 8.60 -17.24
C GLY A 150 -4.99 8.91 -16.49
N VAL A 151 -4.45 10.09 -16.73
CA VAL A 151 -3.18 10.57 -16.18
C VAL A 151 -3.19 10.60 -14.64
N GLY A 152 -4.26 11.11 -14.05
CA GLY A 152 -4.42 11.17 -12.60
C GLY A 152 -4.42 9.80 -11.93
N PRO A 153 -5.27 8.85 -12.37
CA PRO A 153 -5.25 7.47 -11.87
C PRO A 153 -3.90 6.80 -12.03
N TRP A 154 -3.22 6.95 -13.17
CA TRP A 154 -1.87 6.39 -13.35
C TRP A 154 -0.87 6.99 -12.37
N SER A 155 -0.87 8.31 -12.18
CA SER A 155 0.01 8.96 -11.21
C SER A 155 -0.22 8.46 -9.78
N THR A 156 -1.46 8.10 -9.44
CA THR A 156 -1.79 7.49 -8.15
C THR A 156 -1.25 6.06 -8.05
N TRP A 157 -1.42 5.25 -9.10
CA TRP A 157 -0.84 3.91 -9.16
C TRP A 157 0.68 3.91 -8.97
N VAL A 158 1.37 4.84 -9.64
CA VAL A 158 2.82 5.06 -9.48
C VAL A 158 3.21 5.28 -8.01
N VAL A 159 2.44 6.08 -7.28
CA VAL A 159 2.68 6.33 -5.85
C VAL A 159 2.43 5.10 -5.00
N LEU A 160 1.34 4.38 -5.24
CA LEU A 160 0.96 3.20 -4.47
C LEU A 160 1.93 2.02 -4.64
N ILE A 161 2.56 1.88 -5.82
CA ILE A 161 3.53 0.80 -6.09
C ILE A 161 4.94 1.10 -5.56
N ALA A 162 5.28 2.37 -5.35
CA ALA A 162 6.62 2.81 -4.97
C ALA A 162 7.18 2.17 -3.69
N PRO A 163 6.41 1.92 -2.60
CA PRO A 163 6.91 1.23 -1.41
C PRO A 163 7.48 -0.16 -1.70
N PHE A 164 6.93 -0.87 -2.68
CA PHE A 164 7.38 -2.22 -3.06
C PHE A 164 8.65 -2.20 -3.91
N MET A 165 8.87 -1.14 -4.69
CA MET A 165 10.15 -0.91 -5.39
C MET A 165 11.26 -0.59 -4.40
N PHE A 166 10.99 0.25 -3.40
CA PHE A 166 11.91 0.50 -2.31
C PHE A 166 12.33 -0.82 -1.62
N ALA A 167 11.36 -1.72 -1.40
CA ALA A 167 11.61 -3.02 -0.81
C ALA A 167 12.55 -3.92 -1.63
N LEU A 168 12.64 -3.75 -2.96
CA LEU A 168 13.57 -4.49 -3.81
C LEU A 168 15.00 -3.92 -3.76
N ILE A 169 15.15 -2.60 -3.60
CA ILE A 169 16.42 -1.89 -3.64
C ILE A 169 17.09 -1.89 -2.27
N ALA A 170 16.33 -1.65 -1.22
CA ALA A 170 16.80 -1.65 0.16
C ALA A 170 17.30 -3.06 0.56
N PRO A 171 18.41 -3.18 1.31
CA PRO A 171 18.86 -4.47 1.79
C PRO A 171 17.83 -5.03 2.76
N PRO A 172 17.15 -6.14 2.41
CA PRO A 172 16.17 -6.72 3.31
C PRO A 172 16.87 -7.30 4.53
N PRO A 173 16.23 -7.24 5.70
CA PRO A 173 16.60 -8.10 6.82
C PRO A 173 16.49 -9.57 6.39
N ALA A 174 17.25 -10.42 7.03
CA ALA A 174 17.33 -11.86 6.73
C ALA A 174 15.91 -12.46 6.55
N GLY A 175 15.63 -12.98 5.34
CA GLY A 175 14.36 -13.64 5.03
C GLY A 175 13.58 -13.11 3.81
N PHE A 176 13.74 -11.85 3.41
CA PHE A 176 13.17 -11.32 2.15
C PHE A 176 14.15 -11.35 0.97
N GLY A 177 15.41 -11.74 1.21
CA GLY A 177 16.45 -12.18 0.28
C GLY A 177 16.50 -11.45 -1.06
N GLY A 178 16.93 -10.18 -1.07
CA GLY A 178 17.23 -9.45 -2.29
C GLY A 178 18.64 -9.73 -2.77
N GLY A 179 18.84 -10.72 -3.63
CA GLY A 179 20.10 -10.86 -4.37
C GLY A 179 20.30 -9.70 -5.34
N LYS A 180 21.52 -9.58 -5.89
CA LYS A 180 21.85 -8.55 -6.90
C LYS A 180 20.82 -8.43 -8.04
N ARG A 181 20.18 -9.54 -8.44
CA ARG A 181 19.13 -9.57 -9.48
C ARG A 181 17.89 -8.77 -9.10
N LEU A 182 17.41 -8.91 -7.86
CA LEU A 182 16.24 -8.16 -7.38
C LEU A 182 16.56 -6.67 -7.22
N MET A 183 17.76 -6.33 -6.78
CA MET A 183 18.21 -4.94 -6.73
C MET A 183 18.27 -4.32 -8.12
N VAL A 184 18.83 -5.02 -9.13
CA VAL A 184 18.85 -4.53 -10.52
C VAL A 184 17.44 -4.36 -11.07
N ALA A 185 16.54 -5.32 -10.82
CA ALA A 185 15.13 -5.20 -11.20
C ALA A 185 14.45 -4.00 -10.50
N GLY A 186 14.72 -3.79 -9.22
CA GLY A 186 14.21 -2.64 -8.48
C GLY A 186 14.69 -1.29 -9.04
N ILE A 187 15.97 -1.19 -9.43
CA ILE A 187 16.53 0.01 -10.08
C ILE A 187 15.88 0.24 -11.45
N ALA A 188 15.71 -0.82 -12.25
CA ALA A 188 15.05 -0.71 -13.55
C ALA A 188 13.58 -0.27 -13.41
N LEU A 189 12.85 -0.81 -12.42
CA LEU A 189 11.49 -0.39 -12.12
C LEU A 189 11.43 1.05 -11.61
N LEU A 190 12.41 1.48 -10.81
CA LEU A 190 12.50 2.88 -10.36
C LEU A 190 12.75 3.82 -11.55
N ALA A 191 13.58 3.44 -12.50
CA ALA A 191 13.78 4.21 -13.72
C ALA A 191 12.48 4.33 -14.54
N LEU A 192 11.75 3.23 -14.73
CA LEU A 192 10.45 3.24 -15.38
C LEU A 192 9.43 4.11 -14.60
N LEU A 193 9.47 4.07 -13.28
CA LEU A 193 8.62 4.90 -12.42
C LEU A 193 8.91 6.40 -12.65
N VAL A 194 10.17 6.80 -12.66
CA VAL A 194 10.58 8.19 -12.90
C VAL A 194 10.12 8.67 -14.28
N VAL A 195 10.36 7.86 -15.32
CA VAL A 195 9.94 8.18 -16.70
C VAL A 195 8.43 8.35 -16.78
N THR A 196 7.66 7.38 -16.28
CA THR A 196 6.20 7.42 -16.38
C THR A 196 5.57 8.43 -15.43
N ALA A 197 6.18 8.72 -14.29
CA ALA A 197 5.77 9.83 -13.43
C ALA A 197 5.95 11.18 -14.16
N ARG A 198 7.07 11.37 -14.91
CA ARG A 198 7.28 12.57 -15.74
C ARG A 198 6.23 12.68 -16.85
N MET A 199 5.90 11.57 -17.52
CA MET A 199 4.87 11.54 -18.57
C MET A 199 3.48 11.96 -18.07
N THR A 200 3.19 11.86 -16.77
CA THR A 200 1.88 12.26 -16.21
C THR A 200 1.70 13.76 -16.14
N ASP A 201 2.74 14.54 -16.23
CA ASP A 201 2.75 16.00 -16.01
C ASP A 201 2.06 16.44 -14.70
N ASN A 202 1.95 15.52 -13.75
CA ASN A 202 1.31 15.73 -12.45
C ASN A 202 2.36 16.06 -11.39
N ARG A 203 2.43 17.33 -10.97
CA ARG A 203 3.43 17.80 -10.01
C ARG A 203 3.31 17.14 -8.64
N VAL A 204 2.11 16.80 -8.22
CA VAL A 204 1.84 16.20 -6.91
C VAL A 204 2.43 14.79 -6.81
N VAL A 205 2.62 14.09 -7.94
CA VAL A 205 3.24 12.76 -7.93
C VAL A 205 4.64 12.79 -7.31
N TRP A 206 5.41 13.83 -7.57
CA TRP A 206 6.77 13.96 -7.04
C TRP A 206 6.80 14.18 -5.53
N ILE A 207 5.89 15.01 -5.02
CA ILE A 207 5.73 15.24 -3.58
C ILE A 207 5.31 13.93 -2.89
N ALA A 208 4.37 13.20 -3.48
CA ALA A 208 3.92 11.93 -2.95
C ALA A 208 5.02 10.85 -2.99
N LEU A 209 5.79 10.77 -4.07
CA LEU A 209 6.94 9.87 -4.14
C LEU A 209 8.04 10.24 -3.13
N ALA A 210 8.31 11.53 -2.93
CA ALA A 210 9.21 12.00 -1.88
C ALA A 210 8.71 11.59 -0.49
N ALA A 211 7.41 11.68 -0.24
CA ALA A 211 6.80 11.21 1.01
C ALA A 211 6.98 9.69 1.18
N VAL A 212 6.73 8.88 0.13
CA VAL A 212 6.94 7.42 0.17
C VAL A 212 8.38 7.06 0.51
N PHE A 213 9.34 7.54 -0.31
CA PHE A 213 10.73 7.13 -0.16
C PHE A 213 11.39 7.76 1.06
N GLY A 214 11.02 9.01 1.41
CA GLY A 214 11.46 9.67 2.64
C GLY A 214 11.00 8.94 3.89
N THR A 215 9.71 8.59 3.95
CA THR A 215 9.13 7.84 5.06
C THR A 215 9.73 6.44 5.17
N ALA A 216 9.87 5.72 4.03
CA ALA A 216 10.48 4.40 4.01
C ALA A 216 11.93 4.44 4.47
N SER A 217 12.73 5.39 3.98
CA SER A 217 14.14 5.56 4.37
C SER A 217 14.29 5.93 5.84
N LEU A 218 13.47 6.86 6.33
CA LEU A 218 13.46 7.25 7.75
C LEU A 218 13.07 6.08 8.66
N ALA A 219 11.98 5.39 8.33
CA ALA A 219 11.52 4.24 9.09
C ALA A 219 12.57 3.12 9.14
N ALA A 220 13.22 2.85 8.00
CA ALA A 220 14.30 1.88 7.92
C ALA A 220 15.56 2.30 8.68
N ALA A 221 15.96 3.58 8.62
CA ALA A 221 17.08 4.12 9.36
C ALA A 221 16.86 4.04 10.88
N LEU A 222 15.66 4.37 11.33
CA LEU A 222 15.28 4.25 12.75
C LEU A 222 15.24 2.80 13.23
N ARG A 223 14.83 1.87 12.36
CA ARG A 223 14.70 0.45 12.73
C ARG A 223 16.02 -0.31 12.65
N TRP A 224 16.85 -0.03 11.65
CA TRP A 224 18.12 -0.73 11.38
C TRP A 224 19.31 0.25 11.26
N PRO A 225 19.64 1.00 12.31
CA PRO A 225 20.67 2.05 12.25
C PRO A 225 22.03 1.54 11.80
N GLN A 226 22.42 0.33 12.25
CA GLN A 226 23.69 -0.27 11.86
C GLN A 226 23.76 -0.64 10.38
N THR A 227 22.66 -1.16 9.80
CA THR A 227 22.58 -1.48 8.38
C THR A 227 22.56 -0.20 7.56
N PHE A 228 21.85 0.82 8.03
CA PHE A 228 21.80 2.13 7.41
C PHE A 228 23.19 2.77 7.33
N THR A 229 23.96 2.78 8.43
CA THR A 229 25.32 3.34 8.46
C THR A 229 26.33 2.57 7.61
N ARG A 230 26.17 1.23 7.46
CA ARG A 230 27.05 0.41 6.63
C ARG A 230 26.78 0.53 5.13
N THR A 231 25.55 0.79 4.73
CA THR A 231 25.14 0.88 3.32
C THR A 231 24.20 2.08 3.07
N PRO A 232 24.61 3.31 3.46
CA PRO A 232 23.73 4.48 3.40
C PRO A 232 23.25 4.75 1.98
N ILE A 233 24.11 4.54 0.98
CA ILE A 233 23.78 4.79 -0.43
C ILE A 233 22.52 4.02 -0.89
N ARG A 234 22.32 2.79 -0.43
CA ARG A 234 21.16 1.98 -0.82
C ARG A 234 19.83 2.49 -0.25
N TRP A 235 19.90 3.20 0.88
CA TRP A 235 18.73 3.77 1.54
C TRP A 235 18.43 5.18 1.02
N ILE A 236 19.49 5.96 0.77
CA ILE A 236 19.39 7.37 0.39
C ILE A 236 19.29 7.53 -1.14
N ALA A 237 19.96 6.71 -1.94
CA ALA A 237 20.00 6.88 -3.39
C ALA A 237 18.62 6.93 -4.06
N PRO A 238 17.65 6.06 -3.75
CA PRO A 238 16.30 6.17 -4.31
C PRO A 238 15.63 7.50 -3.99
N PHE A 239 15.81 7.99 -2.76
CA PHE A 239 15.29 9.28 -2.33
C PHE A 239 16.02 10.44 -3.02
N ALA A 240 17.35 10.38 -3.12
CA ALA A 240 18.16 11.40 -3.81
C ALA A 240 17.82 11.47 -5.30
N VAL A 241 17.67 10.32 -5.97
CA VAL A 241 17.24 10.26 -7.39
C VAL A 241 15.87 10.92 -7.57
N LEU A 242 14.95 10.68 -6.67
CA LEU A 242 13.60 11.30 -6.70
C LEU A 242 13.66 12.79 -6.43
N LEU A 243 14.47 13.24 -5.47
CA LEU A 243 14.66 14.68 -5.21
C LEU A 243 15.29 15.38 -6.42
N LEU A 244 16.27 14.74 -7.06
CA LEU A 244 16.87 15.26 -8.29
C LEU A 244 15.84 15.31 -9.43
N ALA A 245 15.06 14.23 -9.62
CA ALA A 245 13.99 14.21 -10.61
C ALA A 245 12.92 15.28 -10.34
N LEU A 246 12.56 15.49 -9.06
CA LEU A 246 11.67 16.57 -8.64
C LEU A 246 12.26 17.94 -8.96
N ALA A 247 13.54 18.17 -8.64
CA ALA A 247 14.21 19.44 -8.89
C ALA A 247 14.30 19.73 -10.41
N LEU A 248 14.62 18.72 -11.23
CA LEU A 248 14.67 18.84 -12.68
C LEU A 248 13.29 19.09 -13.28
N ALA A 249 12.26 18.38 -12.83
CA ALA A 249 10.88 18.60 -13.25
C ALA A 249 10.39 20.01 -12.88
N PHE A 250 10.78 20.49 -11.70
CA PHE A 250 10.44 21.84 -11.25
C PHE A 250 11.19 22.91 -12.04
N ALA A 251 12.49 22.72 -12.31
CA ALA A 251 13.29 23.62 -13.14
C ALA A 251 12.70 23.75 -14.56
N HIS A 252 12.35 22.62 -15.18
CA HIS A 252 11.72 22.62 -16.51
C HIS A 252 10.39 23.36 -16.55
N VAL A 253 9.54 23.21 -15.53
CA VAL A 253 8.31 23.98 -15.41
C VAL A 253 8.56 25.49 -15.24
N LEU A 254 9.67 25.85 -14.56
CA LEU A 254 10.06 27.26 -14.44
C LEU A 254 10.54 27.81 -15.79
N GLU A 255 11.29 27.04 -16.56
CA GLU A 255 11.77 27.39 -17.90
C GLU A 255 10.61 27.58 -18.91
N GLU A 256 9.67 26.61 -18.96
CA GLU A 256 8.47 26.72 -19.82
C GLU A 256 7.64 27.96 -19.49
N ARG A 257 7.53 28.34 -18.22
CA ARG A 257 6.79 29.52 -17.78
C ARG A 257 7.57 30.81 -17.98
N ALA A 258 8.89 30.80 -17.86
CA ALA A 258 9.72 31.96 -18.16
C ALA A 258 9.66 32.31 -19.65
N GLY A 259 9.51 31.30 -20.54
CA GLY A 259 9.33 31.51 -21.98
C GLY A 259 7.91 31.93 -22.40
N ALA A 260 6.90 31.70 -21.57
CA ALA A 260 5.48 31.92 -21.92
C ALA A 260 4.86 33.18 -21.33
N VAL A 261 5.48 33.84 -20.34
CA VAL A 261 4.89 35.00 -19.62
C VAL A 261 6.00 36.02 -19.36
N ALA A 262 5.69 37.32 -19.64
CA ALA A 262 6.53 38.44 -19.26
C ALA A 262 6.97 38.38 -17.77
N PRO A 263 8.16 38.87 -17.39
CA PRO A 263 8.96 38.46 -16.23
C PRO A 263 8.53 39.09 -14.90
N THR A 264 7.29 38.96 -14.50
CA THR A 264 6.78 39.60 -13.27
C THR A 264 6.02 38.70 -12.33
N GLY A 265 6.44 37.43 -12.17
CA GLY A 265 5.75 36.64 -11.15
C GLY A 265 6.39 35.28 -10.93
N GLY A 266 7.17 35.17 -9.86
CA GLY A 266 7.80 33.92 -9.45
C GLY A 266 6.82 32.83 -9.01
N VAL A 267 7.34 31.74 -8.43
CA VAL A 267 6.61 30.57 -7.92
C VAL A 267 5.36 30.95 -7.09
N THR A 268 5.42 32.04 -6.34
CA THR A 268 4.32 32.58 -5.53
C THR A 268 3.07 32.90 -6.37
N VAL A 269 3.25 33.59 -7.50
CA VAL A 269 2.14 33.94 -8.41
C VAL A 269 1.52 32.70 -9.07
N SER A 270 2.31 31.66 -9.30
CA SER A 270 1.84 30.38 -9.83
C SER A 270 0.99 29.61 -8.81
N ILE A 271 1.27 29.73 -7.51
CA ILE A 271 0.46 29.14 -6.44
C ILE A 271 -0.80 29.94 -6.25
N GLU A 272 -0.71 31.29 -6.18
CA GLU A 272 -1.87 32.17 -6.02
C GLU A 272 -2.89 32.08 -7.17
N ARG A 273 -2.45 31.67 -8.36
CA ARG A 273 -3.31 31.43 -9.53
C ARG A 273 -3.78 29.99 -9.70
N ASP A 274 -3.47 29.08 -8.75
CA ASP A 274 -3.96 27.70 -8.85
C ASP A 274 -5.49 27.71 -8.69
N PRO A 275 -6.26 27.28 -9.70
CA PRO A 275 -7.73 27.28 -9.64
C PRO A 275 -8.29 26.45 -8.51
N ARG A 276 -7.50 25.55 -7.93
CA ARG A 276 -7.88 24.75 -6.75
C ARG A 276 -8.08 25.62 -5.51
N LEU A 277 -7.38 26.74 -5.35
CA LEU A 277 -7.58 27.62 -4.21
C LEU A 277 -8.98 28.25 -4.24
N VAL A 278 -9.43 28.69 -5.42
CA VAL A 278 -10.79 29.19 -5.62
C VAL A 278 -11.81 28.07 -5.42
N LEU A 279 -11.53 26.88 -5.96
CA LEU A 279 -12.38 25.70 -5.75
C LEU A 279 -12.55 25.37 -4.27
N TRP A 280 -11.46 25.40 -3.49
CA TRP A 280 -11.51 25.09 -2.06
C TRP A 280 -12.30 26.10 -1.25
N GLU A 281 -12.36 27.36 -1.68
CA GLU A 281 -13.25 28.35 -1.09
C GLU A 281 -14.72 27.96 -1.32
N HIS A 282 -15.11 27.63 -2.54
CA HIS A 282 -16.48 27.16 -2.83
C HIS A 282 -16.80 25.86 -2.10
N VAL A 283 -15.84 24.91 -2.03
CA VAL A 283 -16.02 23.67 -1.26
C VAL A 283 -16.23 23.98 0.22
N ARG A 284 -15.48 24.92 0.80
CA ARG A 284 -15.62 25.35 2.19
C ARG A 284 -17.01 25.96 2.46
N GLU A 285 -17.52 26.81 1.55
CA GLU A 285 -18.86 27.36 1.63
C GLU A 285 -19.93 26.27 1.62
N ARG A 286 -19.83 25.31 0.70
CA ARG A 286 -20.74 24.16 0.66
C ARG A 286 -20.68 23.29 1.92
N ILE A 287 -19.48 23.05 2.46
CA ILE A 287 -19.32 22.34 3.74
C ILE A 287 -20.00 23.12 4.88
N ALA A 288 -19.90 24.46 4.90
CA ALA A 288 -20.53 25.27 5.92
C ALA A 288 -22.06 25.24 5.87
N GLU A 289 -22.65 25.02 4.69
CA GLU A 289 -24.12 24.85 4.54
C GLU A 289 -24.63 23.55 5.19
N ARG A 290 -23.84 22.43 5.10
CA ARG A 290 -24.22 21.11 5.63
C ARG A 290 -23.06 20.44 6.38
N PRO A 291 -22.58 20.99 7.48
CA PRO A 291 -21.32 20.60 8.08
C PRO A 291 -21.33 19.18 8.70
N LEU A 292 -22.47 18.70 9.20
CA LEU A 292 -22.58 17.44 9.91
C LEU A 292 -22.94 16.25 9.01
N THR A 293 -23.78 16.48 8.01
CA THR A 293 -24.38 15.42 7.17
C THR A 293 -23.80 15.36 5.76
N GLY A 294 -23.29 16.49 5.23
CA GLY A 294 -22.90 16.59 3.83
C GLY A 294 -24.08 16.51 2.86
N TYR A 295 -23.79 16.17 1.61
CA TYR A 295 -24.75 16.18 0.50
C TYR A 295 -25.15 14.78 0.00
N GLY A 296 -24.61 13.71 0.57
CA GLY A 296 -24.77 12.34 0.12
C GLY A 296 -23.47 11.78 -0.45
N PHE A 297 -23.28 10.46 -0.35
CA PHE A 297 -22.06 9.80 -0.77
C PHE A 297 -21.85 9.88 -2.28
N GLY A 298 -20.60 10.14 -2.66
CA GLY A 298 -20.14 10.14 -4.06
C GLY A 298 -19.34 11.39 -4.41
N ARG A 299 -18.12 11.21 -4.86
CA ARG A 299 -17.12 12.23 -5.16
C ARG A 299 -17.65 13.40 -5.97
N ARG A 300 -18.56 13.16 -6.91
CA ARG A 300 -19.14 14.16 -7.83
C ARG A 300 -20.58 14.52 -7.48
N ILE A 301 -20.99 14.38 -6.22
CA ILE A 301 -22.37 14.69 -5.78
C ILE A 301 -22.78 16.14 -6.04
N LEU A 302 -21.83 17.07 -6.02
CA LEU A 302 -22.02 18.49 -6.37
C LEU A 302 -21.34 18.87 -7.69
N ALA A 303 -21.12 17.92 -8.62
CA ALA A 303 -20.40 18.20 -9.86
C ALA A 303 -21.05 19.32 -10.70
N GLY A 304 -22.38 19.36 -10.81
CA GLY A 304 -23.10 20.37 -11.56
C GLY A 304 -22.93 21.78 -10.99
N PRO A 305 -23.19 22.01 -9.71
CA PRO A 305 -22.94 23.31 -9.05
C PRO A 305 -21.48 23.75 -9.17
N LEU A 306 -20.52 22.93 -8.74
CA LEU A 306 -19.08 23.28 -8.75
C LEU A 306 -18.56 23.60 -10.16
N ALA A 307 -18.91 22.78 -11.16
CA ALA A 307 -18.49 23.03 -12.53
C ALA A 307 -19.03 24.33 -13.10
N ARG A 308 -20.25 24.73 -12.72
CA ARG A 308 -20.83 26.03 -13.13
C ARG A 308 -20.14 27.21 -12.44
N GLU A 309 -19.85 27.09 -11.14
CA GLU A 309 -19.17 28.13 -10.36
C GLU A 309 -17.73 28.34 -10.83
N MET A 310 -17.05 27.25 -11.18
CA MET A 310 -15.67 27.30 -11.65
C MET A 310 -15.50 27.54 -13.15
N GLY A 311 -16.56 27.39 -13.95
CA GLY A 311 -16.48 27.45 -15.41
C GLY A 311 -15.67 26.34 -16.04
N ASP A 312 -15.28 25.31 -15.28
CA ASP A 312 -14.44 24.20 -15.72
C ASP A 312 -15.02 22.85 -15.26
N PRO A 313 -15.40 21.95 -16.18
CA PRO A 313 -15.93 20.63 -15.83
C PRO A 313 -14.90 19.70 -15.16
N LEU A 314 -13.61 20.00 -15.23
CA LEU A 314 -12.56 19.25 -14.54
C LEU A 314 -12.54 19.56 -13.04
N LEU A 315 -12.98 20.77 -12.63
CA LEU A 315 -13.07 21.22 -11.25
C LEU A 315 -14.44 20.89 -10.61
N ALA A 316 -14.98 19.72 -10.92
CA ALA A 316 -16.29 19.25 -10.49
C ALA A 316 -16.28 18.42 -9.19
N HIS A 317 -15.20 18.48 -8.42
CA HIS A 317 -15.03 17.77 -7.12
C HIS A 317 -13.95 18.46 -6.30
N ALA A 318 -13.83 18.11 -5.01
CA ALA A 318 -13.02 18.84 -4.04
C ALA A 318 -11.48 18.82 -4.27
N HIS A 319 -10.94 17.91 -5.08
CA HIS A 319 -9.49 17.72 -5.24
C HIS A 319 -8.70 17.65 -3.92
N ASN A 320 -9.31 17.08 -2.90
CA ASN A 320 -8.75 16.77 -1.59
C ASN A 320 -9.65 15.70 -0.96
N VAL A 321 -9.09 14.53 -0.64
CA VAL A 321 -9.88 13.39 -0.18
C VAL A 321 -10.62 13.67 1.13
N PHE A 322 -10.03 14.39 2.05
CA PHE A 322 -10.66 14.71 3.34
C PHE A 322 -11.79 15.73 3.18
N ALA A 323 -11.56 16.79 2.39
CA ALA A 323 -12.60 17.76 2.04
C ALA A 323 -13.74 17.09 1.25
N SER A 324 -13.40 16.15 0.36
CA SER A 324 -14.36 15.36 -0.39
C SER A 324 -15.22 14.48 0.52
N GLN A 325 -14.60 13.78 1.49
CA GLN A 325 -15.36 13.00 2.49
C GLN A 325 -16.26 13.89 3.35
N TRP A 326 -15.79 15.09 3.72
CA TRP A 326 -16.60 16.04 4.47
C TRP A 326 -17.79 16.56 3.64
N LEU A 327 -17.55 16.94 2.39
CA LEU A 327 -18.60 17.37 1.48
C LEU A 327 -19.68 16.30 1.25
N GLN A 328 -19.25 15.04 1.11
CA GLN A 328 -20.13 13.90 0.84
C GLN A 328 -20.93 13.48 2.08
N THR A 329 -20.24 13.20 3.18
CA THR A 329 -20.79 12.51 4.35
C THR A 329 -20.77 13.34 5.64
N GLY A 330 -20.41 14.63 5.51
CA GLY A 330 -20.29 15.53 6.64
C GLY A 330 -19.13 15.21 7.57
N LEU A 331 -19.05 15.97 8.65
CA LEU A 331 -17.98 15.84 9.66
C LEU A 331 -17.89 14.42 10.24
N VAL A 332 -19.04 13.77 10.47
CA VAL A 332 -19.08 12.43 11.08
C VAL A 332 -18.41 11.41 10.17
N GLY A 333 -18.76 11.39 8.88
CA GLY A 333 -18.14 10.46 7.92
C GLY A 333 -16.67 10.78 7.66
N MET A 334 -16.30 12.05 7.57
CA MET A 334 -14.90 12.48 7.43
C MET A 334 -14.05 12.05 8.63
N LEU A 335 -14.55 12.22 9.85
CA LEU A 335 -13.83 11.77 11.06
C LEU A 335 -13.71 10.25 11.14
N ALA A 336 -14.76 9.51 10.78
CA ALA A 336 -14.73 8.05 10.74
C ALA A 336 -13.70 7.54 9.69
N PHE A 337 -13.67 8.15 8.50
CA PHE A 337 -12.68 7.86 7.46
C PHE A 337 -11.26 8.17 7.95
N THR A 338 -11.05 9.36 8.50
CA THR A 338 -9.74 9.78 9.02
C THR A 338 -9.27 8.86 10.16
N ALA A 339 -10.16 8.48 11.07
CA ALA A 339 -9.87 7.52 12.14
C ALA A 339 -9.49 6.14 11.57
N PHE A 340 -10.12 5.71 10.48
CA PHE A 340 -9.77 4.46 9.81
C PHE A 340 -8.35 4.52 9.20
N ILE A 341 -8.01 5.57 8.46
CA ILE A 341 -6.65 5.76 7.91
C ILE A 341 -5.62 5.85 9.02
N ALA A 342 -5.91 6.61 10.09
CA ALA A 342 -5.04 6.71 11.26
C ALA A 342 -4.84 5.35 11.96
N ALA A 343 -5.89 4.55 12.10
CA ALA A 343 -5.80 3.21 12.69
C ALA A 343 -4.89 2.28 11.87
N LEU A 344 -4.96 2.33 10.54
CA LEU A 344 -4.06 1.61 9.66
C LEU A 344 -2.60 2.07 9.83
N ALA A 345 -2.37 3.39 9.80
CA ALA A 345 -1.04 3.95 10.01
C ALA A 345 -0.43 3.54 11.35
N LEU A 346 -1.20 3.66 12.44
CA LEU A 346 -0.78 3.24 13.78
C LEU A 346 -0.49 1.75 13.86
N ARG A 347 -1.26 0.91 13.12
CA ARG A 347 -1.00 -0.53 13.05
C ARG A 347 0.32 -0.83 12.37
N TYR A 348 0.63 -0.17 11.25
CA TYR A 348 1.91 -0.31 10.58
C TYR A 348 3.07 0.23 11.42
N VAL A 349 2.89 1.31 12.16
CA VAL A 349 3.89 1.78 13.14
C VAL A 349 4.14 0.74 14.24
N ARG A 350 3.11 0.02 14.70
CA ARG A 350 3.30 -1.10 15.65
C ARG A 350 4.09 -2.24 15.02
N PHE A 351 3.80 -2.60 13.77
CA PHE A 351 4.60 -3.60 13.05
C PHE A 351 6.06 -3.16 12.89
N LEU A 352 6.30 -1.89 12.53
CA LEU A 352 7.65 -1.31 12.43
C LEU A 352 8.44 -1.44 13.74
N ARG A 353 7.79 -1.30 14.88
CA ARG A 353 8.41 -1.42 16.21
C ARG A 353 8.60 -2.87 16.68
N SER A 354 8.19 -3.86 15.90
CA SER A 354 8.39 -5.27 16.23
C SER A 354 9.87 -5.64 16.26
N ARG A 355 10.21 -6.59 17.14
CA ARG A 355 11.54 -7.23 17.14
C ARG A 355 11.77 -8.15 15.94
N ASP A 356 10.71 -8.68 15.35
CA ASP A 356 10.77 -9.49 14.14
C ASP A 356 11.00 -8.60 12.92
N ASP A 357 12.14 -8.80 12.25
CA ASP A 357 12.53 -7.96 11.11
C ASP A 357 11.57 -8.08 9.91
N THR A 358 10.96 -9.24 9.72
CA THR A 358 9.94 -9.43 8.67
C THR A 358 8.72 -8.57 8.92
N LEU A 359 8.23 -8.58 10.16
CA LEU A 359 7.07 -7.77 10.55
C LEU A 359 7.41 -6.28 10.51
N ALA A 360 8.62 -5.90 10.98
CA ALA A 360 9.09 -4.52 10.90
C ALA A 360 9.15 -4.03 9.45
N PHE A 361 9.58 -4.88 8.51
CA PHE A 361 9.63 -4.54 7.08
C PHE A 361 8.23 -4.33 6.47
N VAL A 362 7.25 -5.14 6.86
CA VAL A 362 5.83 -4.90 6.52
C VAL A 362 5.37 -3.54 7.08
N GLY A 363 5.82 -3.20 8.29
CA GLY A 363 5.58 -1.89 8.89
C GLY A 363 6.15 -0.74 8.05
N VAL A 364 7.41 -0.84 7.59
CA VAL A 364 8.04 0.17 6.69
C VAL A 364 7.22 0.36 5.42
N ALA A 365 6.87 -0.74 4.75
CA ALA A 365 6.06 -0.68 3.52
C ALA A 365 4.68 -0.05 3.77
N GLY A 366 4.03 -0.42 4.87
CA GLY A 366 2.70 0.09 5.23
C GLY A 366 2.69 1.57 5.58
N VAL A 367 3.65 2.07 6.40
CA VAL A 367 3.71 3.51 6.71
C VAL A 367 4.06 4.34 5.48
N ALA A 368 4.93 3.83 4.61
CA ALA A 368 5.28 4.50 3.36
C ALA A 368 4.08 4.57 2.39
N LEU A 369 3.31 3.48 2.29
CA LEU A 369 2.08 3.43 1.47
C LEU A 369 1.06 4.48 1.94
N ILE A 370 0.78 4.54 3.25
CA ILE A 370 -0.17 5.52 3.80
C ILE A 370 0.36 6.95 3.66
N ALA A 371 1.67 7.19 3.87
CA ALA A 371 2.26 8.52 3.69
C ALA A 371 2.15 8.99 2.23
N GLY A 372 2.43 8.11 1.26
CA GLY A 372 2.28 8.40 -0.16
C GLY A 372 0.82 8.69 -0.54
N PHE A 373 -0.11 7.88 -0.06
CA PHE A 373 -1.54 8.10 -0.25
C PHE A 373 -1.96 9.49 0.28
N ILE A 374 -1.64 9.79 1.55
CA ILE A 374 -2.01 11.09 2.14
C ILE A 374 -1.41 12.24 1.33
N ALA A 375 -0.10 12.18 1.03
CA ALA A 375 0.57 13.25 0.28
C ALA A 375 -0.02 13.46 -1.12
N LYS A 376 -0.45 12.37 -1.80
CA LYS A 376 -1.08 12.44 -3.13
C LYS A 376 -2.48 13.04 -3.06
N ASP A 377 -3.28 12.58 -2.10
CA ASP A 377 -4.72 12.87 -2.05
C ASP A 377 -5.07 14.11 -1.19
N LEU A 378 -4.07 14.81 -0.62
CA LEU A 378 -4.27 16.15 -0.03
C LEU A 378 -4.54 17.24 -1.07
N THR A 379 -4.07 17.06 -2.31
CA THR A 379 -4.28 18.02 -3.42
C THR A 379 -4.93 17.37 -4.63
N ASP A 380 -5.34 16.11 -4.48
CA ASP A 380 -6.10 15.33 -5.42
C ASP A 380 -7.20 14.55 -4.67
N ASP A 381 -8.04 13.83 -5.41
CA ASP A 381 -9.07 12.97 -4.85
C ASP A 381 -9.24 11.77 -5.80
N PHE A 382 -8.27 10.85 -5.72
CA PHE A 382 -8.26 9.63 -6.52
C PHE A 382 -8.65 8.38 -5.73
N LEU A 383 -9.23 8.54 -4.53
CA LEU A 383 -9.80 7.43 -3.78
C LEU A 383 -11.15 6.99 -4.37
N PHE A 384 -11.15 6.61 -5.66
CA PHE A 384 -12.33 6.12 -6.35
C PHE A 384 -11.96 5.06 -7.39
N ARG A 385 -12.92 4.23 -7.78
CA ARG A 385 -12.78 3.18 -8.79
C ARG A 385 -11.56 2.26 -8.55
N SER A 386 -10.69 2.10 -9.58
CA SER A 386 -9.50 1.24 -9.49
C SER A 386 -8.52 1.70 -8.42
N ASN A 387 -8.25 2.99 -8.30
CA ASN A 387 -7.28 3.50 -7.34
C ASN A 387 -7.68 3.23 -5.89
N ALA A 388 -8.96 3.32 -5.54
CA ALA A 388 -9.44 2.91 -4.24
C ALA A 388 -9.16 1.40 -4.00
N LYS A 389 -9.50 0.56 -4.98
CA LYS A 389 -9.26 -0.89 -4.89
C LYS A 389 -7.77 -1.23 -4.82
N GLU A 390 -6.91 -0.53 -5.56
CA GLU A 390 -5.46 -0.66 -5.51
C GLU A 390 -4.91 -0.35 -4.11
N LEU A 391 -5.30 0.79 -3.53
CA LEU A 391 -4.92 1.14 -2.16
C LEU A 391 -5.38 0.09 -1.16
N TRP A 392 -6.65 -0.32 -1.23
CA TRP A 392 -7.22 -1.28 -0.28
C TRP A 392 -6.64 -2.68 -0.45
N ALA A 393 -6.33 -3.10 -1.67
CA ALA A 393 -5.65 -4.37 -1.93
C ALA A 393 -4.26 -4.39 -1.27
N MET A 394 -3.45 -3.37 -1.53
CA MET A 394 -2.09 -3.27 -1.00
C MET A 394 -2.08 -3.16 0.52
N THR A 395 -2.93 -2.30 1.07
CA THR A 395 -3.11 -2.16 2.51
C THR A 395 -3.56 -3.48 3.14
N ALA A 396 -4.54 -4.16 2.55
CA ALA A 396 -5.12 -5.37 3.13
C ALA A 396 -4.18 -6.56 3.10
N PHE A 397 -3.39 -6.78 2.04
CA PHE A 397 -2.46 -7.91 2.05
C PHE A 397 -1.28 -7.67 3.00
N LEU A 398 -0.78 -6.45 3.13
CA LEU A 398 0.23 -6.12 4.14
C LEU A 398 -0.32 -6.34 5.56
N LEU A 399 -1.52 -5.84 5.83
CA LEU A 399 -2.20 -6.01 7.12
C LEU A 399 -2.45 -7.48 7.43
N GLY A 400 -3.03 -8.22 6.49
CA GLY A 400 -3.37 -9.64 6.67
C GLY A 400 -2.15 -10.51 6.96
N TYR A 401 -1.05 -10.28 6.26
CA TYR A 401 0.21 -10.96 6.52
C TYR A 401 0.81 -10.56 7.87
N GLY A 402 0.85 -9.26 8.17
CA GLY A 402 1.37 -8.74 9.43
C GLY A 402 0.63 -9.29 10.66
N MET A 403 -0.72 -9.33 10.60
CA MET A 403 -1.55 -9.88 11.68
C MET A 403 -1.30 -11.37 11.92
N ARG A 404 -1.09 -12.14 10.85
CA ARG A 404 -0.77 -13.57 10.98
C ARG A 404 0.62 -13.80 11.56
N ARG A 405 1.60 -13.01 11.09
CA ARG A 405 2.97 -13.07 11.59
C ARG A 405 3.03 -12.73 13.08
N GLU A 406 2.35 -11.66 13.49
CA GLU A 406 2.24 -11.26 14.91
C GLU A 406 1.64 -12.37 15.76
N ARG A 407 0.58 -13.05 15.28
CA ARG A 407 -0.05 -14.18 15.99
C ARG A 407 0.90 -15.38 16.14
N ILE A 408 1.63 -15.73 15.09
CA ILE A 408 2.62 -16.82 15.13
C ILE A 408 3.70 -16.51 16.18
N LEU A 409 4.21 -15.28 16.19
CA LEU A 409 5.19 -14.83 17.17
C LEU A 409 4.65 -14.85 18.60
N ALA A 410 3.39 -14.45 18.81
CA ALA A 410 2.75 -14.48 20.11
C ALA A 410 2.48 -15.90 20.63
N ALA A 411 2.30 -16.86 19.73
CA ALA A 411 2.16 -18.29 20.07
C ALA A 411 3.49 -18.98 20.41
N GLY A 412 4.63 -18.30 20.27
CA GLY A 412 5.97 -18.89 20.46
C GLY A 412 6.38 -19.88 19.36
N GLU A 413 5.61 -19.91 18.27
CA GLU A 413 5.90 -20.79 17.13
C GLU A 413 7.11 -20.23 16.34
N VAL A 414 8.14 -21.06 16.08
CA VAL A 414 9.25 -20.68 15.20
C VAL A 414 8.76 -20.68 13.76
N PRO A 415 8.71 -19.53 13.06
CA PRO A 415 8.22 -19.48 11.70
C PRO A 415 9.21 -20.19 10.77
N THR A 416 8.82 -21.30 10.17
CA THR A 416 9.59 -21.92 9.09
C THR A 416 9.42 -21.14 7.79
N LEU A 417 10.49 -20.95 7.04
CA LEU A 417 10.50 -20.28 5.71
C LEU A 417 9.61 -21.01 4.68
N ALA A 418 9.19 -22.23 4.96
CA ALA A 418 8.41 -23.10 4.07
C ALA A 418 6.90 -23.11 4.35
N GLY A 419 6.38 -22.33 5.31
CA GLY A 419 4.93 -22.26 5.57
C GLY A 419 4.32 -23.48 6.29
N GLN A 420 5.13 -24.41 6.82
CA GLN A 420 4.66 -25.44 7.73
C GLN A 420 5.12 -25.12 9.16
N PRO A 421 4.22 -25.13 10.16
CA PRO A 421 4.64 -25.06 11.54
C PRO A 421 5.41 -26.35 11.86
N MET A 422 6.70 -26.27 12.11
CA MET A 422 7.37 -27.33 12.85
C MET A 422 6.85 -27.26 14.28
N LEU A 423 6.04 -28.23 14.67
CA LEU A 423 5.81 -28.52 16.06
C LEU A 423 7.20 -28.74 16.68
N ALA A 424 7.58 -27.85 17.60
CA ALA A 424 8.76 -28.08 18.42
C ALA A 424 8.54 -29.44 19.05
N SER A 425 9.34 -30.43 18.65
CA SER A 425 9.29 -31.77 19.24
C SER A 425 9.55 -31.59 20.72
N ALA A 426 8.53 -31.78 21.52
CA ALA A 426 8.62 -31.90 22.96
C ALA A 426 9.35 -33.21 23.30
N SER A 427 10.63 -33.20 23.12
CA SER A 427 11.54 -34.27 23.64
C SER A 427 12.62 -33.62 24.50
N ALA A 428 12.23 -32.78 25.45
CA ALA A 428 12.97 -32.69 26.69
C ALA A 428 12.51 -33.85 27.58
N ARG A 429 13.13 -35.01 27.43
CA ARG A 429 13.07 -36.06 28.43
C ARG A 429 13.60 -35.46 29.74
N PRO A 430 12.87 -35.53 30.86
CA PRO A 430 13.45 -35.22 32.15
C PRO A 430 14.55 -36.25 32.43
N LEU A 431 15.74 -35.78 32.68
CA LEU A 431 16.82 -36.59 33.30
C LEU A 431 16.31 -37.01 34.69
N ILE A 432 15.85 -38.26 34.77
CA ILE A 432 15.61 -38.95 36.03
C ILE A 432 16.95 -39.06 36.71
N SER A 433 17.11 -38.42 37.84
CA SER A 433 18.18 -38.61 38.79
C SER A 433 18.10 -40.02 39.33
N ALA A 434 19.00 -40.89 38.91
CA ALA A 434 19.25 -42.16 39.55
C ALA A 434 20.48 -42.05 40.47
N GLY A 435 20.27 -42.51 41.66
CA GLY A 435 21.00 -42.38 42.90
C GLY A 435 22.48 -42.69 42.87
N ALA A 436 23.11 -42.15 43.87
CA ALA A 436 24.48 -42.33 44.32
C ALA A 436 24.80 -43.76 44.69
N GLY A 437 25.94 -44.28 44.19
CA GLY A 437 26.65 -45.40 44.79
C GLY A 437 28.17 -45.13 44.67
N PRO A 438 28.93 -45.37 45.73
CA PRO A 438 30.34 -45.00 45.78
C PRO A 438 31.19 -46.05 45.11
N VAL A 439 32.13 -45.69 44.23
CA VAL A 439 33.22 -46.58 43.77
C VAL A 439 34.56 -45.89 44.02
N THR A 440 35.29 -46.55 44.85
CA THR A 440 36.68 -46.39 45.33
C THR A 440 37.70 -46.33 44.19
N GLY A 441 38.70 -45.57 44.44
CA GLY A 441 39.92 -45.18 43.77
C GLY A 441 40.74 -46.10 42.97
N ALA A 442 41.49 -45.49 42.05
CA ALA A 442 42.91 -45.81 41.73
C ALA A 442 43.48 -44.57 40.95
N PRO A 443 44.73 -44.18 41.21
CA PRO A 443 45.35 -43.04 40.55
C PRO A 443 45.92 -43.43 39.16
N PRO A 444 46.00 -42.42 38.25
CA PRO A 444 46.54 -42.65 36.91
C PRO A 444 48.05 -42.69 36.88
N PRO A 445 48.64 -43.43 35.90
CA PRO A 445 50.12 -43.59 35.77
C PRO A 445 50.73 -42.29 35.16
N PRO A 446 52.03 -42.03 35.37
CA PRO A 446 52.75 -40.85 34.95
C PRO A 446 53.04 -40.84 33.43
N PRO A 447 53.26 -39.66 32.81
CA PRO A 447 53.53 -39.57 31.39
C PRO A 447 54.91 -40.01 30.99
N ARG A 448 55.06 -40.84 29.93
CA ARG A 448 56.30 -41.21 29.28
C ARG A 448 56.93 -40.00 28.59
N ARG A 449 58.21 -39.79 28.96
CA ARG A 449 59.14 -38.92 28.21
C ARG A 449 59.40 -39.52 26.84
N GLN A 450 59.23 -38.80 25.78
CA GLN A 450 59.83 -39.06 24.49
C GLN A 450 61.20 -38.41 24.46
N SER A 451 62.21 -39.23 24.24
CA SER A 451 63.59 -38.86 24.03
C SER A 451 63.81 -38.32 22.64
N GLU A 452 64.47 -37.17 22.57
CA GLU A 452 65.15 -36.66 21.37
C GLU A 452 66.21 -37.66 20.90
N SER A 453 66.32 -37.80 19.59
CA SER A 453 67.56 -38.18 18.91
C SER A 453 67.58 -37.71 17.47
N VAL A 454 68.54 -36.78 17.23
CA VAL A 454 69.37 -36.48 16.05
C VAL A 454 68.66 -36.19 14.74
#